data_99f259369804620f6b4551713e43459e
#
_entry.id   99f259369804620f6b4551713e43459e
#
_cell.length_a   1.000
_cell.length_b   1.000
_cell.length_c   1.000
_cell.angle_alpha   90.00
_cell.angle_beta   90.00
_cell.angle_gamma   90.00
#
_symmetry.space_group_name_H-M   'P 1'
#
loop_
_entity.id
_entity.type
_entity.pdbx_description
1 polymer ?
#
loop_
_entity_poly.entity_id
_entity_poly.type
_entity_poly.pdbx_seq_one_letter_code
_entity_poly.pdbx_strand_id
1 'polypeptide(L)'
;MAKEIEPKLQTIGVYLKKSDIFRIPEYQRAYSWNIANCDKLWQDVESYIAQDAEDPYFFGTIIIDCSREGYLNLIDGQQRTTTFLLLLKAMHLRITEVLHNMADTDEAAGLKRSLQQSLDFIFEILYRADVRKQIEIEKDWNRAKGVKILENVSINELYKEELANIVEAKTFADAEKAVYKFPRKQKDNKYTNFFRNFKSFYEKLHAYQESNLDVLVNGFLTKCQIIEIKSWQIEQAITMFNSLNSTGMPLSDADIISAQLFSKAPDEIDFKAIWEPIIRQADELAQKKVINIDSVLQQFMYINRAKGREYETGQLNTPGVRKYYTVIKPELLNDPIDICAKFDRILKIWSQIQVYPLTKLLLKFNENFKLFLISYLFRVPEQELSEQSATPIMESLLRLFALLE
;
A
#
# COMPACT_ATOMS: atom_id res chain seq x y z
N MET A 1 31.52 7.20 5.43
CA MET A 1 30.82 6.45 6.51
C MET A 1 29.46 6.06 5.96
N ALA A 2 29.10 4.78 6.01
CA ALA A 2 27.74 4.39 5.69
C ALA A 2 26.80 5.10 6.67
N LYS A 3 25.76 5.77 6.17
CA LYS A 3 24.77 6.38 7.03
C LYS A 3 24.04 5.25 7.77
N GLU A 4 24.06 5.31 9.09
CA GLU A 4 23.39 4.36 9.96
C GLU A 4 21.87 4.59 9.96
N ILE A 5 21.14 3.60 10.43
CA ILE A 5 19.71 3.70 10.66
C ILE A 5 19.42 4.83 11.65
N GLU A 6 18.51 5.73 11.30
CA GLU A 6 18.16 6.90 12.10
C GLU A 6 16.68 6.86 12.53
N PRO A 7 16.38 6.40 13.75
CA PRO A 7 15.04 6.52 14.32
C PRO A 7 14.83 7.92 14.90
N LYS A 8 13.69 8.56 14.59
CA LYS A 8 13.34 9.88 15.10
C LYS A 8 11.86 9.97 15.45
N LEU A 9 11.58 10.36 16.68
CA LEU A 9 10.23 10.71 17.09
C LEU A 9 9.87 12.08 16.50
N GLN A 10 8.73 12.17 15.80
CA GLN A 10 8.30 13.41 15.15
C GLN A 10 6.79 13.58 15.27
N THR A 11 6.33 14.82 15.36
CA THR A 11 4.90 15.12 15.20
C THR A 11 4.47 14.90 13.75
N ILE A 12 3.18 14.66 13.54
CA ILE A 12 2.63 14.46 12.18
C ILE A 12 2.93 15.65 11.27
N GLY A 13 2.78 16.86 11.79
CA GLY A 13 3.09 18.08 11.03
C GLY A 13 4.55 18.13 10.56
N VAL A 14 5.50 17.84 11.45
CA VAL A 14 6.94 17.81 11.12
C VAL A 14 7.28 16.66 10.18
N TYR A 15 6.66 15.49 10.39
CA TYR A 15 6.84 14.33 9.51
C TYR A 15 6.41 14.63 8.07
N LEU A 16 5.28 15.28 7.87
CA LEU A 16 4.75 15.56 6.52
C LEU A 16 5.40 16.77 5.85
N LYS A 17 5.98 17.69 6.64
CA LYS A 17 6.71 18.84 6.13
C LYS A 17 8.13 18.47 5.71
N LYS A 18 8.26 17.85 4.52
CA LYS A 18 9.56 17.43 3.93
C LYS A 18 9.82 18.17 2.62
N SER A 19 11.11 18.35 2.29
CA SER A 19 11.56 18.80 0.96
C SER A 19 11.44 17.69 -0.07
N ASP A 20 11.78 16.46 0.33
CA ASP A 20 11.77 15.29 -0.54
C ASP A 20 10.36 14.72 -0.75
N ILE A 21 10.17 14.04 -1.87
CA ILE A 21 8.88 13.47 -2.27
C ILE A 21 8.69 12.11 -1.60
N PHE A 22 7.60 11.91 -0.86
CA PHE A 22 7.20 10.56 -0.44
C PHE A 22 6.92 9.72 -1.67
N ARG A 23 7.42 8.48 -1.69
CA ARG A 23 7.19 7.57 -2.80
C ARG A 23 6.69 6.23 -2.30
N ILE A 24 5.62 5.74 -2.90
CA ILE A 24 5.15 4.38 -2.72
C ILE A 24 5.79 3.55 -3.83
N PRO A 25 6.73 2.63 -3.50
CA PRO A 25 7.46 1.82 -4.48
C PRO A 25 6.56 0.91 -5.31
N GLU A 26 7.12 0.35 -6.40
CA GLU A 26 6.45 -0.49 -7.39
C GLU A 26 5.82 -1.74 -6.76
N TYR A 27 6.50 -2.36 -5.81
CA TYR A 27 6.11 -3.61 -5.16
C TYR A 27 5.09 -3.44 -4.03
N GLN A 28 4.78 -2.22 -3.62
CA GLN A 28 3.84 -1.99 -2.53
C GLN A 28 2.40 -2.26 -2.97
N ARG A 29 1.55 -2.65 -1.99
CA ARG A 29 0.12 -2.85 -2.22
C ARG A 29 -0.60 -1.54 -2.52
N ALA A 30 -1.75 -1.64 -3.18
CA ALA A 30 -2.67 -0.51 -3.40
C ALA A 30 -3.17 0.11 -2.08
N TYR A 31 -3.66 1.34 -2.15
CA TYR A 31 -4.33 1.97 -1.02
C TYR A 31 -5.63 1.23 -0.68
N SER A 32 -5.62 0.53 0.45
CA SER A 32 -6.67 -0.40 0.86
C SER A 32 -7.46 0.04 2.10
N TRP A 33 -7.02 1.07 2.82
CA TRP A 33 -7.79 1.57 3.95
C TRP A 33 -9.18 2.02 3.51
N ASN A 34 -10.18 1.52 4.20
CA ASN A 34 -11.57 1.86 4.00
C ASN A 34 -12.08 2.81 5.10
N ILE A 35 -13.35 3.17 5.06
CA ILE A 35 -13.97 4.07 6.04
C ILE A 35 -13.78 3.55 7.48
N ALA A 36 -13.90 2.24 7.73
CA ALA A 36 -13.74 1.71 9.08
C ALA A 36 -12.33 1.90 9.65
N ASN A 37 -11.29 1.79 8.80
CA ASN A 37 -9.91 2.08 9.22
C ASN A 37 -9.74 3.57 9.54
N CYS A 38 -10.31 4.44 8.71
CA CYS A 38 -10.27 5.89 8.90
C CYS A 38 -11.11 6.34 10.10
N ASP A 39 -12.23 5.69 10.38
CA ASP A 39 -13.05 5.95 11.56
C ASP A 39 -12.28 5.60 12.85
N LYS A 40 -11.55 4.51 12.86
CA LYS A 40 -10.68 4.17 13.99
C LYS A 40 -9.61 5.24 14.21
N LEU A 41 -8.89 5.63 13.17
CA LEU A 41 -7.91 6.72 13.25
C LEU A 41 -8.54 8.00 13.76
N TRP A 42 -9.71 8.37 13.24
CA TRP A 42 -10.44 9.56 13.67
C TRP A 42 -10.82 9.51 15.16
N GLN A 43 -11.41 8.40 15.60
CA GLN A 43 -11.78 8.19 17.01
C GLN A 43 -10.58 8.26 17.94
N ASP A 44 -9.45 7.70 17.53
CA ASP A 44 -8.21 7.74 18.29
C ASP A 44 -7.70 9.18 18.45
N VAL A 45 -7.72 9.99 17.38
CA VAL A 45 -7.35 11.43 17.42
C VAL A 45 -8.33 12.21 18.30
N GLU A 46 -9.62 12.06 18.06
CA GLU A 46 -10.67 12.78 18.76
C GLU A 46 -10.65 12.48 20.27
N SER A 47 -10.56 11.20 20.64
CA SER A 47 -10.51 10.78 22.04
C SER A 47 -9.25 11.30 22.73
N TYR A 48 -8.11 11.26 22.06
CA TYR A 48 -6.85 11.76 22.60
C TYR A 48 -6.91 13.28 22.86
N ILE A 49 -7.40 14.04 21.90
CA ILE A 49 -7.48 15.51 22.01
C ILE A 49 -8.50 15.91 23.07
N ALA A 50 -9.65 15.20 23.16
CA ALA A 50 -10.67 15.46 24.17
C ALA A 50 -10.20 15.21 25.62
N GLN A 51 -9.22 14.30 25.81
CA GLN A 51 -8.68 14.01 27.14
C GLN A 51 -7.63 15.04 27.60
N ASP A 52 -7.22 15.97 26.73
CA ASP A 52 -6.13 16.94 26.98
C ASP A 52 -4.88 16.30 27.63
N ALA A 53 -4.57 15.08 27.17
CA ALA A 53 -3.48 14.28 27.70
C ALA A 53 -2.13 15.00 27.50
N GLU A 54 -1.29 14.97 28.53
CA GLU A 54 0.07 15.53 28.47
C GLU A 54 0.97 14.67 27.55
N ASP A 55 0.78 13.34 27.57
CA ASP A 55 1.56 12.40 26.77
C ASP A 55 1.08 12.42 25.30
N PRO A 56 2.00 12.44 24.32
CA PRO A 56 1.64 12.47 22.90
C PRO A 56 0.97 11.18 22.44
N TYR A 57 -0.01 11.27 21.54
CA TYR A 57 -0.59 10.10 20.89
C TYR A 57 0.35 9.54 19.82
N PHE A 58 0.57 8.23 19.85
CA PHE A 58 1.52 7.56 18.99
C PHE A 58 0.84 6.73 17.89
N PHE A 59 1.04 7.11 16.63
CA PHE A 59 0.50 6.43 15.45
C PHE A 59 1.36 5.29 14.90
N GLY A 60 2.39 4.88 15.63
CA GLY A 60 3.27 3.79 15.23
C GLY A 60 4.48 4.24 14.43
N THR A 61 5.16 3.27 13.85
CA THR A 61 6.44 3.46 13.16
C THR A 61 6.23 3.57 11.65
N ILE A 62 6.97 4.47 11.01
CA ILE A 62 7.06 4.59 9.55
C ILE A 62 8.49 4.34 9.14
N ILE A 63 8.71 3.41 8.21
CA ILE A 63 10.04 3.02 7.74
C ILE A 63 10.24 3.56 6.32
N ILE A 64 11.35 4.29 6.14
CA ILE A 64 11.67 5.00 4.91
C ILE A 64 13.04 4.55 4.41
N ASP A 65 13.09 4.13 3.16
CA ASP A 65 14.33 3.97 2.42
C ASP A 65 14.70 5.30 1.73
N CYS A 66 15.87 5.83 2.08
CA CYS A 66 16.45 7.08 1.57
C CYS A 66 17.61 6.82 0.59
N SER A 67 17.70 5.64 -0.02
CA SER A 67 18.78 5.29 -0.95
C SER A 67 18.77 6.15 -2.23
N ARG A 68 17.57 6.64 -2.62
CA ARG A 68 17.36 7.49 -3.80
C ARG A 68 17.24 8.96 -3.41
N GLU A 69 18.13 9.80 -3.92
CA GLU A 69 18.11 11.24 -3.67
C GLU A 69 16.81 11.90 -4.13
N GLY A 70 16.26 12.80 -3.31
CA GLY A 70 15.02 13.53 -3.56
C GLY A 70 13.74 12.71 -3.28
N TYR A 71 13.87 11.45 -2.89
CA TYR A 71 12.74 10.58 -2.61
C TYR A 71 12.83 9.93 -1.22
N LEU A 72 11.66 9.76 -0.62
CA LEU A 72 11.43 9.05 0.64
C LEU A 72 10.57 7.83 0.32
N ASN A 73 11.21 6.69 0.00
CA ASN A 73 10.50 5.46 -0.35
C ASN A 73 9.86 4.85 0.90
N LEU A 74 8.54 4.78 0.94
CA LEU A 74 7.78 4.23 2.06
C LEU A 74 7.82 2.70 2.05
N ILE A 75 8.66 2.10 2.88
CA ILE A 75 8.71 0.65 3.09
C ILE A 75 7.57 0.21 4.00
N ASP A 76 7.28 0.98 5.06
CA ASP A 76 6.08 0.85 5.88
C ASP A 76 5.45 2.21 6.13
N GLY A 77 4.15 2.21 6.46
CA GLY A 77 3.37 3.40 6.76
C GLY A 77 2.72 4.08 5.55
N GLN A 78 2.78 3.49 4.35
CA GLN A 78 2.18 4.05 3.14
C GLN A 78 0.67 4.34 3.29
N GLN A 79 -0.09 3.44 3.92
CA GLN A 79 -1.53 3.62 4.16
C GLN A 79 -1.78 4.80 5.08
N ARG A 80 -1.00 4.90 6.17
CA ARG A 80 -1.08 6.01 7.15
C ARG A 80 -0.71 7.34 6.52
N THR A 81 0.41 7.41 5.82
CA THR A 81 0.88 8.63 5.15
C THR A 81 -0.16 9.13 4.14
N THR A 82 -0.69 8.25 3.30
CA THR A 82 -1.78 8.58 2.37
C THR A 82 -3.01 9.12 3.10
N THR A 83 -3.42 8.46 4.18
CA THR A 83 -4.60 8.86 4.97
C THR A 83 -4.38 10.19 5.68
N PHE A 84 -3.18 10.46 6.21
CA PHE A 84 -2.85 11.76 6.79
C PHE A 84 -2.95 12.89 5.78
N LEU A 85 -2.49 12.68 4.54
CA LEU A 85 -2.62 13.68 3.47
C LEU A 85 -4.09 13.93 3.08
N LEU A 86 -4.92 12.89 3.04
CA LEU A 86 -6.37 13.03 2.81
C LEU A 86 -7.04 13.83 3.94
N LEU A 87 -6.69 13.55 5.20
CA LEU A 87 -7.20 14.27 6.36
C LEU A 87 -6.74 15.73 6.34
N LEU A 88 -5.47 16.01 6.07
CA LEU A 88 -4.96 17.38 5.93
C LEU A 88 -5.68 18.15 4.83
N LYS A 89 -5.98 17.50 3.70
CA LYS A 89 -6.76 18.17 2.64
C LYS A 89 -8.17 18.48 3.09
N ALA A 90 -8.83 17.61 3.83
CA ALA A 90 -10.14 17.86 4.41
C ALA A 90 -10.09 19.03 5.40
N MET A 91 -9.07 19.07 6.29
CA MET A 91 -8.84 20.19 7.23
C MET A 91 -8.59 21.50 6.48
N HIS A 92 -7.74 21.49 5.44
CA HIS A 92 -7.49 22.66 4.60
C HIS A 92 -8.78 23.25 4.05
N LEU A 93 -9.64 22.44 3.43
CA LEU A 93 -10.90 22.95 2.86
C LEU A 93 -11.83 23.50 3.95
N ARG A 94 -11.97 22.76 5.06
CA ARG A 94 -12.85 23.17 6.14
C ARG A 94 -12.39 24.48 6.81
N ILE A 95 -11.10 24.64 7.10
CA ILE A 95 -10.56 25.89 7.69
C ILE A 95 -10.75 27.04 6.71
N THR A 96 -10.50 26.84 5.42
CA THR A 96 -10.71 27.87 4.38
C THR A 96 -12.17 28.36 4.38
N GLU A 97 -13.14 27.45 4.46
CA GLU A 97 -14.57 27.80 4.54
C GLU A 97 -14.91 28.56 5.82
N VAL A 98 -14.39 28.10 6.97
CA VAL A 98 -14.60 28.75 8.26
C VAL A 98 -14.05 30.17 8.24
N LEU A 99 -12.81 30.37 7.82
CA LEU A 99 -12.17 31.68 7.75
C LEU A 99 -12.89 32.63 6.79
N HIS A 100 -13.44 32.11 5.69
CA HIS A 100 -14.22 32.92 4.74
C HIS A 100 -15.53 33.41 5.33
N ASN A 101 -16.18 32.64 6.20
CA ASN A 101 -17.47 32.94 6.79
C ASN A 101 -17.37 33.58 8.17
N MET A 102 -16.19 33.61 8.79
CA MET A 102 -16.00 34.13 10.15
C MET A 102 -16.08 35.66 10.17
N ALA A 103 -16.89 36.19 11.11
CA ALA A 103 -17.04 37.62 11.30
C ALA A 103 -15.71 38.27 11.74
N ASP A 104 -15.52 39.53 11.33
CA ASP A 104 -14.36 40.33 11.71
C ASP A 104 -14.65 41.07 13.00
N THR A 105 -14.60 40.36 14.14
CA THR A 105 -14.82 40.92 15.48
C THR A 105 -13.57 40.71 16.35
N ASP A 106 -13.38 41.58 17.34
CA ASP A 106 -12.23 41.47 18.27
C ASP A 106 -12.27 40.14 19.04
N GLU A 107 -13.44 39.61 19.35
CA GLU A 107 -13.64 38.33 20.03
C GLU A 107 -13.19 37.14 19.17
N ALA A 108 -13.39 37.20 17.87
CA ALA A 108 -13.00 36.17 16.93
C ALA A 108 -11.51 36.28 16.46
N ALA A 109 -10.85 37.43 16.69
CA ALA A 109 -9.54 37.72 16.14
C ALA A 109 -8.46 36.72 16.56
N GLY A 110 -8.50 36.24 17.82
CA GLY A 110 -7.57 35.23 18.34
C GLY A 110 -7.73 33.89 17.63
N LEU A 111 -8.96 33.40 17.53
CA LEU A 111 -9.29 32.15 16.87
C LEU A 111 -8.99 32.21 15.36
N LYS A 112 -9.36 33.33 14.71
CA LYS A 112 -9.07 33.58 13.29
C LYS A 112 -7.57 33.49 13.00
N ARG A 113 -6.74 34.06 13.87
CA ARG A 113 -5.27 34.01 13.76
C ARG A 113 -4.75 32.57 13.92
N SER A 114 -5.25 31.83 14.91
CA SER A 114 -4.85 30.43 15.14
C SER A 114 -5.21 29.54 13.94
N LEU A 115 -6.44 29.63 13.45
CA LEU A 115 -6.89 28.90 12.27
C LEU A 115 -6.09 29.29 11.01
N GLN A 116 -5.73 30.57 10.84
CA GLN A 116 -4.90 31.00 9.71
C GLN A 116 -3.48 30.41 9.81
N GLN A 117 -2.87 30.38 10.99
CA GLN A 117 -1.56 29.74 11.18
C GLN A 117 -1.60 28.24 10.85
N SER A 118 -2.65 27.55 11.28
CA SER A 118 -2.87 26.14 10.94
C SER A 118 -3.06 25.96 9.44
N LEU A 119 -3.83 26.83 8.79
CA LEU A 119 -4.03 26.81 7.33
C LEU A 119 -2.71 27.01 6.58
N ASP A 120 -1.91 28.01 6.96
CA ASP A 120 -0.63 28.31 6.33
C ASP A 120 0.32 27.13 6.46
N PHE A 121 0.35 26.48 7.63
CA PHE A 121 1.18 25.31 7.87
C PHE A 121 0.73 24.09 7.02
N ILE A 122 -0.58 23.84 6.95
CA ILE A 122 -1.15 22.78 6.09
C ILE A 122 -0.86 23.10 4.61
N PHE A 123 -0.98 24.37 4.22
CA PHE A 123 -0.71 24.82 2.86
C PHE A 123 0.75 24.58 2.47
N GLU A 124 1.70 24.86 3.38
CA GLU A 124 3.12 24.58 3.19
C GLU A 124 3.37 23.06 2.97
N ILE A 125 2.68 22.20 3.71
CA ILE A 125 2.76 20.75 3.52
C ILE A 125 2.18 20.35 2.16
N LEU A 126 0.92 20.71 1.89
CA LEU A 126 0.17 20.21 0.74
C LEU A 126 0.68 20.76 -0.60
N TYR A 127 1.17 21.99 -0.62
CA TYR A 127 1.57 22.67 -1.86
C TYR A 127 3.02 23.08 -1.90
N ARG A 128 3.81 22.71 -0.87
CA ARG A 128 5.25 23.06 -0.76
C ARG A 128 5.48 24.55 -1.00
N ALA A 129 4.59 25.36 -0.50
CA ALA A 129 4.52 26.79 -0.76
C ALA A 129 4.75 27.57 0.54
N ASP A 130 5.73 28.44 0.52
CA ASP A 130 5.85 29.49 1.53
C ASP A 130 4.70 30.52 1.39
N VAL A 131 4.61 31.47 2.31
CA VAL A 131 3.55 32.48 2.34
C VAL A 131 3.46 33.26 1.01
N ARG A 132 4.58 33.51 0.32
CA ARG A 132 4.57 34.22 -0.97
C ARG A 132 3.94 33.40 -2.07
N LYS A 133 4.35 32.14 -2.18
CA LYS A 133 3.80 31.18 -3.14
C LYS A 133 2.32 30.91 -2.83
N GLN A 134 1.94 30.85 -1.56
CA GLN A 134 0.55 30.70 -1.15
C GLN A 134 -0.32 31.82 -1.75
N ILE A 135 0.05 33.08 -1.61
CA ILE A 135 -0.65 34.23 -2.19
C ILE A 135 -0.77 34.10 -3.73
N GLU A 136 0.27 33.59 -4.39
CA GLU A 136 0.26 33.39 -5.84
C GLU A 136 -0.69 32.24 -6.25
N ILE A 137 -0.72 31.16 -5.48
CA ILE A 137 -1.61 30.01 -5.73
C ILE A 137 -3.07 30.41 -5.45
N GLU A 138 -3.34 31.18 -4.39
CA GLU A 138 -4.69 31.67 -4.08
C GLU A 138 -5.25 32.59 -5.18
N LYS A 139 -4.38 33.37 -5.82
CA LYS A 139 -4.75 34.20 -6.98
C LYS A 139 -4.98 33.39 -8.25
N ASP A 140 -4.17 32.36 -8.47
CA ASP A 140 -4.26 31.48 -9.63
C ASP A 140 -4.07 30.03 -9.16
N TRP A 141 -5.18 29.34 -8.90
CA TRP A 141 -5.17 27.97 -8.37
C TRP A 141 -4.53 26.95 -9.33
N ASN A 142 -4.35 27.26 -10.60
CA ASN A 142 -3.63 26.38 -11.53
C ASN A 142 -2.17 26.18 -11.11
N ARG A 143 -1.61 27.08 -10.33
CA ARG A 143 -0.24 26.96 -9.76
C ARG A 143 -0.12 25.89 -8.68
N ALA A 144 -1.23 25.43 -8.09
CA ALA A 144 -1.24 24.30 -7.17
C ALA A 144 -1.05 22.95 -7.87
N LYS A 145 -1.33 22.92 -9.19
CA LYS A 145 -1.24 21.68 -9.96
C LYS A 145 0.19 21.24 -10.19
N GLY A 146 0.40 19.94 -10.15
CA GLY A 146 1.71 19.32 -10.38
C GLY A 146 2.66 19.37 -9.20
N VAL A 147 2.24 19.89 -8.03
CA VAL A 147 3.04 19.81 -6.80
C VAL A 147 2.96 18.39 -6.26
N LYS A 148 4.06 17.65 -6.36
CA LYS A 148 4.12 16.27 -5.88
C LYS A 148 4.56 16.22 -4.41
N ILE A 149 3.66 15.79 -3.53
CA ILE A 149 3.98 15.46 -2.13
C ILE A 149 4.26 13.98 -2.01
N LEU A 150 3.41 13.18 -2.67
CA LEU A 150 3.51 11.73 -2.71
C LEU A 150 3.37 11.27 -4.16
N GLU A 151 4.33 10.46 -4.60
CA GLU A 151 4.30 9.76 -5.88
C GLU A 151 3.98 8.29 -5.65
N ASN A 152 2.90 7.81 -6.26
CA ASN A 152 2.53 6.39 -6.19
C ASN A 152 2.92 5.69 -7.50
N VAL A 153 3.95 4.85 -7.45
CA VAL A 153 4.39 4.05 -8.61
C VAL A 153 4.08 2.56 -8.44
N SER A 154 3.31 2.20 -7.40
CA SER A 154 2.89 0.83 -7.16
C SER A 154 2.20 0.23 -8.39
N ILE A 155 2.60 -0.99 -8.74
CA ILE A 155 1.97 -1.76 -9.83
C ILE A 155 0.54 -2.14 -9.45
N ASN A 156 0.29 -2.35 -8.17
CA ASN A 156 -0.98 -2.78 -7.63
C ASN A 156 -2.01 -1.64 -7.53
N GLU A 157 -1.60 -0.36 -7.66
CA GLU A 157 -2.51 0.78 -7.58
C GLU A 157 -3.03 1.18 -8.96
N LEU A 158 -4.32 1.02 -9.16
CA LEU A 158 -5.00 1.40 -10.41
C LEU A 158 -5.33 2.89 -10.48
N TYR A 159 -5.43 3.55 -9.32
CA TYR A 159 -5.91 4.93 -9.20
C TYR A 159 -4.80 5.86 -8.70
N LYS A 160 -3.60 5.77 -9.31
CA LYS A 160 -2.38 6.46 -8.88
C LYS A 160 -2.53 7.98 -8.74
N GLU A 161 -3.33 8.59 -9.62
CA GLU A 161 -3.53 10.05 -9.67
C GLU A 161 -4.64 10.54 -8.72
N GLU A 162 -5.35 9.64 -8.06
CA GLU A 162 -6.54 9.99 -7.28
C GLU A 162 -6.20 10.91 -6.10
N LEU A 163 -5.11 10.64 -5.37
CA LEU A 163 -4.66 11.50 -4.28
C LEU A 163 -4.27 12.90 -4.80
N ALA A 164 -3.55 12.96 -5.92
CA ALA A 164 -3.16 14.24 -6.53
C ALA A 164 -4.40 15.05 -6.94
N ASN A 165 -5.37 14.41 -7.59
CA ASN A 165 -6.64 15.04 -7.97
C ASN A 165 -7.40 15.62 -6.78
N ILE A 166 -7.40 14.92 -5.63
CA ILE A 166 -8.02 15.41 -4.40
C ILE A 166 -7.23 16.60 -3.82
N VAL A 167 -5.91 16.51 -3.74
CA VAL A 167 -5.05 17.55 -3.18
C VAL A 167 -5.08 18.82 -4.03
N GLU A 168 -5.04 18.69 -5.36
CA GLU A 168 -5.06 19.80 -6.30
C GLU A 168 -6.42 20.51 -6.41
N ALA A 169 -7.50 19.90 -5.91
CA ALA A 169 -8.82 20.50 -5.99
C ALA A 169 -8.92 21.76 -5.10
N LYS A 170 -9.53 22.83 -5.62
CA LYS A 170 -9.75 24.07 -4.87
C LYS A 170 -10.88 23.92 -3.85
N THR A 171 -11.93 23.20 -4.23
CA THR A 171 -13.13 22.98 -3.42
C THR A 171 -13.45 21.49 -3.33
N PHE A 172 -14.33 21.12 -2.39
CA PHE A 172 -14.85 19.76 -2.30
C PHE A 172 -15.53 19.32 -3.61
N ALA A 173 -16.32 20.23 -4.21
CA ALA A 173 -17.02 19.95 -5.48
C ALA A 173 -16.05 19.71 -6.64
N ASP A 174 -14.90 20.40 -6.67
CA ASP A 174 -13.87 20.18 -7.68
C ASP A 174 -13.20 18.81 -7.48
N ALA A 175 -12.91 18.43 -6.24
CA ALA A 175 -12.40 17.09 -5.93
C ALA A 175 -13.38 16.01 -6.38
N GLU A 176 -14.67 16.15 -6.09
CA GLU A 176 -15.69 15.18 -6.50
C GLU A 176 -15.83 15.06 -8.02
N LYS A 177 -15.58 16.11 -8.77
CA LYS A 177 -15.60 16.07 -10.24
C LYS A 177 -14.39 15.37 -10.81
N ALA A 178 -13.21 15.58 -10.21
CA ALA A 178 -11.92 15.12 -10.74
C ALA A 178 -11.63 13.63 -10.47
N VAL A 179 -12.28 13.01 -9.48
CA VAL A 179 -12.00 11.64 -9.05
C VAL A 179 -12.76 10.58 -9.83
N TYR A 180 -12.22 9.36 -9.84
CA TYR A 180 -12.83 8.22 -10.51
C TYR A 180 -14.16 7.80 -9.86
N LYS A 181 -15.13 7.45 -10.69
CA LYS A 181 -16.49 7.05 -10.27
C LYS A 181 -16.85 5.72 -10.90
N PHE A 182 -17.06 4.71 -10.06
CA PHE A 182 -17.49 3.39 -10.55
C PHE A 182 -18.90 3.48 -11.16
N PRO A 183 -19.07 3.05 -12.41
CA PRO A 183 -20.38 3.04 -13.05
C PRO A 183 -21.37 2.13 -12.32
N ARG A 184 -22.64 2.52 -12.25
CA ARG A 184 -23.74 1.70 -11.72
C ARG A 184 -23.56 1.14 -10.30
N LYS A 185 -22.68 1.74 -9.47
CA LYS A 185 -22.54 1.40 -8.06
C LYS A 185 -23.52 2.20 -7.21
N GLN A 186 -23.87 1.66 -6.04
CA GLN A 186 -24.61 2.43 -5.02
C GLN A 186 -23.81 3.67 -4.62
N LYS A 187 -24.52 4.69 -4.13
CA LYS A 187 -23.93 6.01 -3.80
C LYS A 187 -22.64 5.88 -2.97
N ASP A 188 -22.64 5.02 -1.95
CA ASP A 188 -21.51 4.85 -1.04
C ASP A 188 -20.34 4.05 -1.62
N ASN A 189 -20.59 3.26 -2.68
CA ASN A 189 -19.58 2.46 -3.39
C ASN A 189 -19.22 3.03 -4.76
N LYS A 190 -19.69 4.23 -5.08
CA LYS A 190 -19.45 4.89 -6.36
C LYS A 190 -18.00 5.34 -6.55
N TYR A 191 -17.31 5.62 -5.47
CA TYR A 191 -15.97 6.22 -5.45
C TYR A 191 -14.91 5.25 -4.96
N THR A 192 -13.63 5.55 -5.28
CA THR A 192 -12.47 4.84 -4.71
C THR A 192 -12.37 5.07 -3.20
N ASN A 193 -11.54 4.27 -2.53
CA ASN A 193 -11.24 4.46 -1.11
C ASN A 193 -10.59 5.82 -0.82
N PHE A 194 -9.79 6.36 -1.73
CA PHE A 194 -9.21 7.70 -1.58
C PHE A 194 -10.29 8.75 -1.36
N PHE A 195 -11.22 8.86 -2.30
CA PHE A 195 -12.26 9.87 -2.21
C PHE A 195 -13.27 9.60 -1.10
N ARG A 196 -13.64 8.33 -0.87
CA ARG A 196 -14.56 7.96 0.23
C ARG A 196 -14.01 8.37 1.59
N ASN A 197 -12.73 8.12 1.83
CA ASN A 197 -12.06 8.46 3.09
C ASN A 197 -11.91 9.98 3.23
N PHE A 198 -11.48 10.68 2.18
CA PHE A 198 -11.42 12.14 2.15
C PHE A 198 -12.79 12.77 2.45
N LYS A 199 -13.85 12.29 1.78
CA LYS A 199 -15.22 12.74 1.99
C LYS A 199 -15.69 12.50 3.44
N SER A 200 -15.41 11.32 4.00
CA SER A 200 -15.76 11.00 5.39
C SER A 200 -15.09 11.97 6.38
N PHE A 201 -13.81 12.28 6.20
CA PHE A 201 -13.12 13.27 7.04
C PHE A 201 -13.71 14.68 6.88
N TYR A 202 -13.98 15.09 5.65
CA TYR A 202 -14.57 16.39 5.38
C TYR A 202 -15.96 16.55 6.04
N GLU A 203 -16.82 15.55 5.92
CA GLU A 203 -18.14 15.52 6.56
C GLU A 203 -18.04 15.54 8.09
N LYS A 204 -17.11 14.82 8.69
CA LYS A 204 -16.87 14.83 10.15
C LYS A 204 -16.41 16.20 10.64
N LEU A 205 -15.50 16.86 9.92
CA LEU A 205 -15.02 18.21 10.27
C LEU A 205 -16.11 19.26 10.24
N HIS A 206 -17.18 19.07 9.46
CA HIS A 206 -18.34 19.96 9.44
C HIS A 206 -19.19 19.90 10.72
N ALA A 207 -19.11 18.81 11.48
CA ALA A 207 -19.78 18.68 12.76
C ALA A 207 -19.11 19.49 13.89
N TYR A 208 -17.87 19.96 13.66
CA TYR A 208 -17.12 20.73 14.66
C TYR A 208 -17.47 22.22 14.62
N GLN A 209 -17.66 22.78 15.81
CA GLN A 209 -17.64 24.21 16.01
C GLN A 209 -16.23 24.77 15.78
N GLU A 210 -16.10 26.01 15.44
CA GLU A 210 -14.85 26.65 15.02
C GLU A 210 -13.72 26.53 16.06
N SER A 211 -14.03 26.75 17.35
CA SER A 211 -13.07 26.60 18.44
C SER A 211 -12.56 25.17 18.61
N ASN A 212 -13.47 24.19 18.49
CA ASN A 212 -13.13 22.78 18.60
C ASN A 212 -12.35 22.29 17.36
N LEU A 213 -12.65 22.87 16.18
CA LEU A 213 -11.89 22.61 14.96
C LEU A 213 -10.42 23.05 15.12
N ASP A 214 -10.18 24.24 15.68
CA ASP A 214 -8.82 24.73 15.95
C ASP A 214 -8.06 23.79 16.89
N VAL A 215 -8.68 23.38 17.99
CA VAL A 215 -8.09 22.42 18.95
C VAL A 215 -7.77 21.08 18.28
N LEU A 216 -8.69 20.56 17.47
CA LEU A 216 -8.49 19.29 16.74
C LEU A 216 -7.31 19.36 15.76
N VAL A 217 -7.27 20.41 14.94
CA VAL A 217 -6.23 20.59 13.92
C VAL A 217 -4.85 20.78 14.55
N ASN A 218 -4.75 21.67 15.54
CA ASN A 218 -3.50 21.91 16.27
C ASN A 218 -3.03 20.64 16.99
N GLY A 219 -3.93 19.92 17.67
CA GLY A 219 -3.61 18.66 18.35
C GLY A 219 -3.10 17.61 17.39
N PHE A 220 -3.75 17.42 16.24
CA PHE A 220 -3.28 16.49 15.21
C PHE A 220 -1.90 16.83 14.68
N LEU A 221 -1.65 18.09 14.37
CA LEU A 221 -0.37 18.52 13.78
C LEU A 221 0.80 18.51 14.76
N THR A 222 0.54 18.84 16.04
CA THR A 222 1.61 19.14 17.02
C THR A 222 1.74 18.15 18.17
N LYS A 223 0.65 17.44 18.54
CA LYS A 223 0.66 16.47 19.64
C LYS A 223 0.65 15.01 19.17
N CYS A 224 0.08 14.71 18.01
CA CYS A 224 0.12 13.36 17.43
C CYS A 224 1.49 13.07 16.83
N GLN A 225 2.07 11.89 17.13
CA GLN A 225 3.45 11.55 16.80
C GLN A 225 3.58 10.21 16.09
N ILE A 226 4.68 10.07 15.36
CA ILE A 226 5.19 8.82 14.77
C ILE A 226 6.67 8.64 15.08
N ILE A 227 7.16 7.41 15.01
CA ILE A 227 8.61 7.16 14.88
C ILE A 227 8.93 7.01 13.40
N GLU A 228 9.66 7.98 12.85
CA GLU A 228 10.25 7.89 11.52
C GLU A 228 11.57 7.13 11.62
N ILE A 229 11.73 6.05 10.87
CA ILE A 229 12.98 5.32 10.79
C ILE A 229 13.49 5.43 9.37
N LYS A 230 14.63 6.10 9.19
CA LYS A 230 15.31 6.23 7.93
C LYS A 230 16.42 5.20 7.79
N SER A 231 16.52 4.59 6.62
CA SER A 231 17.61 3.73 6.19
C SER A 231 18.10 4.18 4.82
N TRP A 232 19.41 4.06 4.57
CA TRP A 232 20.01 4.33 3.27
C TRP A 232 20.37 3.04 2.52
N GLN A 233 19.87 1.91 3.02
CA GLN A 233 20.00 0.59 2.41
C GLN A 233 18.65 -0.12 2.48
N ILE A 234 18.12 -0.49 1.33
CA ILE A 234 16.77 -1.08 1.23
C ILE A 234 16.67 -2.41 2.01
N GLU A 235 17.73 -3.23 2.00
CA GLU A 235 17.77 -4.51 2.72
C GLU A 235 17.67 -4.30 4.23
N GLN A 236 18.30 -3.27 4.77
CA GLN A 236 18.20 -2.91 6.19
C GLN A 236 16.79 -2.42 6.52
N ALA A 237 16.20 -1.60 5.68
CA ALA A 237 14.82 -1.12 5.85
C ALA A 237 13.83 -2.29 5.88
N ILE A 238 13.96 -3.25 4.97
CA ILE A 238 13.14 -4.47 4.91
C ILE A 238 13.37 -5.34 6.16
N THR A 239 14.62 -5.51 6.59
CA THR A 239 14.96 -6.30 7.79
C THR A 239 14.33 -5.69 9.04
N MET A 240 14.41 -4.37 9.20
CA MET A 240 13.79 -3.66 10.32
C MET A 240 12.28 -3.78 10.29
N PHE A 241 11.67 -3.61 9.11
CA PHE A 241 10.24 -3.80 8.93
C PHE A 241 9.81 -5.19 9.43
N ASN A 242 10.52 -6.24 9.03
CA ASN A 242 10.24 -7.62 9.46
C ASN A 242 10.36 -7.81 10.98
N SER A 243 11.31 -7.11 11.61
CA SER A 243 11.57 -7.22 13.05
C SER A 243 10.51 -6.47 13.89
N LEU A 244 10.04 -5.33 13.42
CA LEU A 244 9.10 -4.46 14.15
C LEU A 244 7.63 -4.86 13.97
N ASN A 245 7.28 -5.53 12.88
CA ASN A 245 5.89 -5.88 12.54
C ASN A 245 5.38 -7.18 13.18
N SER A 246 5.85 -7.54 14.37
CA SER A 246 5.28 -8.67 15.11
C SER A 246 3.83 -8.45 15.57
N THR A 247 3.31 -7.22 15.52
CA THR A 247 1.99 -6.83 16.09
C THR A 247 1.05 -6.10 15.13
N GLY A 248 1.49 -5.76 13.89
CA GLY A 248 0.70 -5.03 12.89
C GLY A 248 0.16 -5.92 11.76
N MET A 249 -0.46 -5.32 10.73
CA MET A 249 -0.78 -6.02 9.49
C MET A 249 0.53 -6.17 8.70
N PRO A 250 1.14 -7.37 8.66
CA PRO A 250 2.45 -7.56 8.03
C PRO A 250 2.36 -7.28 6.53
N LEU A 251 3.48 -6.87 5.91
CA LEU A 251 3.63 -6.99 4.46
C LEU A 251 3.37 -8.45 4.07
N SER A 252 2.71 -8.66 2.95
CA SER A 252 2.56 -10.00 2.40
C SER A 252 3.94 -10.58 2.05
N ASP A 253 4.03 -11.89 1.97
CA ASP A 253 5.26 -12.53 1.54
C ASP A 253 5.65 -12.06 0.12
N ALA A 254 4.64 -11.80 -0.72
CA ALA A 254 4.82 -11.24 -2.05
C ALA A 254 5.44 -9.83 -2.04
N ASP A 255 5.00 -8.94 -1.13
CA ASP A 255 5.56 -7.59 -1.03
C ASP A 255 7.06 -7.61 -0.69
N ILE A 256 7.47 -8.50 0.22
CA ILE A 256 8.86 -8.62 0.65
C ILE A 256 9.74 -9.25 -0.43
N ILE A 257 9.27 -10.33 -1.04
CA ILE A 257 10.00 -11.03 -2.08
C ILE A 257 10.16 -10.14 -3.31
N SER A 258 9.10 -9.44 -3.72
CA SER A 258 9.17 -8.51 -4.85
C SER A 258 10.12 -7.34 -4.57
N ALA A 259 10.12 -6.77 -3.35
CA ALA A 259 11.07 -5.72 -2.98
C ALA A 259 12.53 -6.18 -3.17
N GLN A 260 12.85 -7.41 -2.77
CA GLN A 260 14.19 -7.98 -2.98
C GLN A 260 14.50 -8.24 -4.45
N LEU A 261 13.53 -8.70 -5.25
CA LEU A 261 13.69 -8.87 -6.69
C LEU A 261 13.98 -7.53 -7.37
N PHE A 262 13.22 -6.48 -7.03
CA PHE A 262 13.47 -5.13 -7.56
C PHE A 262 14.84 -4.58 -7.16
N SER A 263 15.31 -4.85 -5.93
CA SER A 263 16.63 -4.37 -5.49
C SER A 263 17.80 -5.11 -6.14
N LYS A 264 17.59 -6.35 -6.58
CA LYS A 264 18.62 -7.19 -7.22
C LYS A 264 18.54 -7.19 -8.74
N ALA A 265 17.51 -6.58 -9.31
CA ALA A 265 17.37 -6.48 -10.76
C ALA A 265 18.48 -5.59 -11.34
N PRO A 266 19.10 -5.97 -12.47
CA PRO A 266 20.08 -5.12 -13.13
C PRO A 266 19.51 -3.77 -13.54
N ASP A 267 20.29 -2.69 -13.34
CA ASP A 267 19.88 -1.31 -13.65
C ASP A 267 19.52 -1.10 -15.13
N GLU A 268 20.09 -1.90 -16.02
CA GLU A 268 19.87 -1.84 -17.47
C GLU A 268 18.53 -2.43 -17.90
N ILE A 269 17.81 -3.12 -17.00
CA ILE A 269 16.56 -3.83 -17.31
C ILE A 269 15.39 -3.09 -16.65
N ASP A 270 14.37 -2.78 -17.43
CA ASP A 270 13.07 -2.39 -16.87
C ASP A 270 12.38 -3.61 -16.23
N PHE A 271 12.81 -3.95 -15.01
CA PHE A 271 12.25 -5.08 -14.26
C PHE A 271 10.75 -4.93 -13.99
N LYS A 272 10.25 -3.72 -13.94
CA LYS A 272 8.82 -3.45 -13.83
C LYS A 272 8.04 -4.04 -15.00
N ALA A 273 8.56 -3.93 -16.22
CA ALA A 273 7.94 -4.52 -17.42
C ALA A 273 7.87 -6.06 -17.37
N ILE A 274 8.74 -6.70 -16.59
CA ILE A 274 8.73 -8.16 -16.37
C ILE A 274 7.74 -8.53 -15.24
N TRP A 275 7.74 -7.79 -14.15
CA TRP A 275 6.96 -8.11 -12.94
C TRP A 275 5.47 -7.77 -13.07
N GLU A 276 5.14 -6.64 -13.72
CA GLU A 276 3.75 -6.17 -13.86
C GLU A 276 2.81 -7.18 -14.55
N PRO A 277 3.20 -7.86 -15.65
CA PRO A 277 2.38 -8.92 -16.25
C PRO A 277 2.12 -10.10 -15.31
N ILE A 278 3.10 -10.48 -14.48
CA ILE A 278 2.96 -11.57 -13.49
C ILE A 278 1.88 -11.23 -12.47
N ILE A 279 1.95 -10.01 -11.89
CA ILE A 279 0.95 -9.55 -10.92
C ILE A 279 -0.43 -9.48 -11.56
N ARG A 280 -0.55 -8.89 -12.76
CA ARG A 280 -1.82 -8.77 -13.48
C ARG A 280 -2.47 -10.15 -13.72
N GLN A 281 -1.70 -11.10 -14.18
CA GLN A 281 -2.19 -12.46 -14.43
C GLN A 281 -2.57 -13.19 -13.13
N ALA A 282 -1.80 -12.99 -12.06
CA ALA A 282 -2.14 -13.52 -10.74
C ALA A 282 -3.46 -12.93 -10.21
N ASP A 283 -3.68 -11.62 -10.39
CA ASP A 283 -4.92 -10.95 -9.99
C ASP A 283 -6.15 -11.43 -10.80
N GLU A 284 -5.99 -11.65 -12.11
CA GLU A 284 -7.04 -12.23 -12.94
C GLU A 284 -7.45 -13.64 -12.48
N LEU A 285 -6.47 -14.47 -12.10
CA LEU A 285 -6.72 -15.80 -11.55
C LEU A 285 -7.32 -15.75 -10.14
N ALA A 286 -6.92 -14.77 -9.32
CA ALA A 286 -7.47 -14.55 -8.00
C ALA A 286 -8.94 -14.11 -8.04
N GLN A 287 -9.34 -13.26 -8.99
CA GLN A 287 -10.74 -12.89 -9.22
C GLN A 287 -11.61 -14.10 -9.57
N LYS A 288 -11.03 -15.09 -10.25
CA LYS A 288 -11.68 -16.37 -10.59
C LYS A 288 -11.57 -17.41 -9.46
N LYS A 289 -11.00 -17.05 -8.32
CA LYS A 289 -10.76 -17.91 -7.15
C LYS A 289 -9.88 -19.14 -7.47
N VAL A 290 -8.94 -19.00 -8.38
CA VAL A 290 -8.02 -20.07 -8.76
C VAL A 290 -6.76 -20.04 -7.90
N ILE A 291 -5.90 -19.03 -8.08
CA ILE A 291 -4.69 -18.75 -7.28
C ILE A 291 -4.43 -17.25 -7.23
N ASN A 292 -3.58 -16.81 -6.32
CA ASN A 292 -3.03 -15.46 -6.22
C ASN A 292 -1.51 -15.50 -6.23
N ILE A 293 -0.86 -14.35 -6.13
CA ILE A 293 0.61 -14.26 -6.16
C ILE A 293 1.26 -15.02 -4.98
N ASP A 294 0.69 -14.97 -3.78
CA ASP A 294 1.21 -15.73 -2.64
C ASP A 294 1.15 -17.24 -2.90
N SER A 295 0.09 -17.71 -3.58
CA SER A 295 -0.02 -19.10 -4.03
C SER A 295 1.07 -19.47 -5.03
N VAL A 296 1.44 -18.57 -5.96
CA VAL A 296 2.54 -18.80 -6.93
C VAL A 296 3.86 -18.97 -6.21
N LEU A 297 4.16 -18.09 -5.26
CA LEU A 297 5.38 -18.19 -4.44
C LEU A 297 5.43 -19.49 -3.66
N GLN A 298 4.33 -19.87 -3.02
CA GLN A 298 4.23 -21.13 -2.28
C GLN A 298 4.43 -22.34 -3.21
N GLN A 299 3.77 -22.38 -4.34
CA GLN A 299 3.87 -23.47 -5.30
C GLN A 299 5.28 -23.62 -5.84
N PHE A 300 5.95 -22.51 -6.19
CA PHE A 300 7.34 -22.59 -6.65
C PHE A 300 8.29 -23.08 -5.54
N MET A 301 8.08 -22.66 -4.29
CA MET A 301 8.81 -23.20 -3.15
C MET A 301 8.69 -24.74 -3.08
N TYR A 302 7.49 -25.29 -3.19
CA TYR A 302 7.28 -26.74 -3.16
C TYR A 302 7.92 -27.45 -4.37
N ILE A 303 7.79 -26.88 -5.58
CA ILE A 303 8.44 -27.40 -6.78
C ILE A 303 9.96 -27.46 -6.59
N ASN A 304 10.56 -26.39 -6.07
CA ASN A 304 12.01 -26.32 -5.86
C ASN A 304 12.48 -27.28 -4.77
N ARG A 305 11.76 -27.41 -3.67
CA ARG A 305 12.04 -28.39 -2.60
C ARG A 305 11.94 -29.83 -3.11
N ALA A 306 10.92 -30.14 -3.92
CA ALA A 306 10.77 -31.47 -4.53
C ALA A 306 11.93 -31.77 -5.51
N LYS A 307 12.35 -30.78 -6.31
CA LYS A 307 13.51 -30.92 -7.21
C LYS A 307 14.81 -31.17 -6.44
N GLY A 308 14.97 -30.47 -5.30
CA GLY A 308 16.14 -30.63 -4.41
C GLY A 308 16.08 -31.87 -3.51
N ARG A 309 15.01 -32.69 -3.56
CA ARG A 309 14.76 -33.85 -2.70
C ARG A 309 14.90 -33.53 -1.21
N GLU A 310 14.47 -32.36 -0.81
CA GLU A 310 14.58 -31.89 0.60
C GLU A 310 13.82 -32.78 1.60
N TYR A 311 12.84 -33.55 1.14
CA TYR A 311 12.12 -34.56 1.90
C TYR A 311 12.98 -35.74 2.36
N GLU A 312 14.11 -36.04 1.67
CA GLU A 312 15.03 -37.12 2.02
C GLU A 312 15.95 -36.73 3.19
N THR A 313 16.15 -35.47 3.46
CA THR A 313 17.06 -34.95 4.50
C THR A 313 16.46 -34.84 5.88
N GLY A 314 15.25 -35.38 6.10
CA GLY A 314 14.52 -35.30 7.40
C GLY A 314 13.93 -33.94 7.71
N GLN A 315 14.01 -32.98 6.82
CA GLN A 315 13.34 -31.66 6.97
C GLN A 315 11.86 -31.77 6.60
N LEU A 316 11.11 -32.49 7.44
CA LEU A 316 9.66 -32.70 7.24
C LEU A 316 8.83 -31.44 7.40
N ASN A 317 9.32 -30.45 8.16
CA ASN A 317 8.60 -29.22 8.40
C ASN A 317 8.71 -28.28 7.19
N THR A 318 7.56 -27.85 6.68
CA THR A 318 7.50 -26.83 5.62
C THR A 318 7.84 -25.47 6.21
N PRO A 319 8.88 -24.78 5.72
CA PRO A 319 9.15 -23.41 6.13
C PRO A 319 8.05 -22.47 5.64
N GLY A 320 7.86 -21.34 6.34
CA GLY A 320 7.07 -20.24 5.79
C GLY A 320 7.68 -19.72 4.48
N VAL A 321 6.85 -19.28 3.55
CA VAL A 321 7.25 -18.81 2.22
C VAL A 321 8.35 -17.74 2.33
N ARG A 322 8.13 -16.71 3.14
CA ARG A 322 9.13 -15.65 3.39
C ARG A 322 10.47 -16.21 3.82
N LYS A 323 10.47 -17.04 4.87
CA LYS A 323 11.71 -17.64 5.40
C LYS A 323 12.45 -18.47 4.35
N TYR A 324 11.70 -19.15 3.49
CA TYR A 324 12.30 -19.94 2.42
C TYR A 324 13.11 -19.08 1.46
N TYR A 325 12.53 -18.01 0.93
CA TYR A 325 13.20 -17.16 -0.06
C TYR A 325 14.24 -16.21 0.53
N THR A 326 14.09 -15.78 1.82
CA THR A 326 14.98 -14.76 2.38
C THR A 326 16.09 -15.32 3.27
N VAL A 327 15.94 -16.54 3.80
CA VAL A 327 16.88 -17.14 4.76
C VAL A 327 17.41 -18.48 4.27
N ILE A 328 16.54 -19.39 3.79
CA ILE A 328 16.93 -20.76 3.46
C ILE A 328 17.54 -20.85 2.06
N LYS A 329 16.93 -20.18 1.09
CA LYS A 329 17.32 -20.17 -0.34
C LYS A 329 17.39 -18.75 -0.90
N PRO A 330 18.13 -17.81 -0.26
CA PRO A 330 18.21 -16.42 -0.71
C PRO A 330 18.85 -16.30 -2.10
N GLU A 331 19.63 -17.29 -2.53
CA GLU A 331 20.24 -17.36 -3.86
C GLU A 331 19.22 -17.43 -4.99
N LEU A 332 18.00 -17.90 -4.74
CA LEU A 332 16.91 -17.91 -5.73
C LEU A 332 16.53 -16.51 -6.21
N LEU A 333 16.72 -15.50 -5.36
CA LEU A 333 16.41 -14.11 -5.68
C LEU A 333 17.57 -13.37 -6.37
N ASN A 334 18.74 -14.03 -6.57
CA ASN A 334 19.90 -13.39 -7.20
C ASN A 334 19.76 -13.29 -8.74
N ASP A 335 18.84 -14.06 -9.32
CA ASP A 335 18.47 -13.93 -10.72
C ASP A 335 16.97 -13.63 -10.83
N PRO A 336 16.59 -12.32 -10.74
CA PRO A 336 15.20 -11.89 -10.80
C PRO A 336 14.49 -12.28 -12.10
N ILE A 337 15.22 -12.39 -13.21
CA ILE A 337 14.66 -12.73 -14.52
C ILE A 337 14.28 -14.20 -14.57
N ASP A 338 15.20 -15.07 -14.16
CA ASP A 338 14.98 -16.53 -14.17
C ASP A 338 13.83 -16.92 -13.24
N ILE A 339 13.81 -16.37 -12.02
CA ILE A 339 12.72 -16.68 -11.08
C ILE A 339 11.37 -16.16 -11.57
N CYS A 340 11.30 -14.96 -12.17
CA CYS A 340 10.10 -14.43 -12.79
C CYS A 340 9.59 -15.32 -13.94
N ALA A 341 10.48 -15.88 -14.75
CA ALA A 341 10.11 -16.85 -15.78
C ALA A 341 9.50 -18.13 -15.19
N LYS A 342 9.92 -18.57 -14.00
CA LYS A 342 9.31 -19.69 -13.29
C LYS A 342 7.91 -19.35 -12.77
N PHE A 343 7.73 -18.15 -12.23
CA PHE A 343 6.41 -17.66 -11.76
C PHE A 343 5.44 -17.54 -12.94
N ASP A 344 5.87 -16.93 -14.03
CA ASP A 344 5.08 -16.82 -15.26
C ASP A 344 4.64 -18.20 -15.78
N ARG A 345 5.53 -19.18 -15.75
CA ARG A 345 5.20 -20.57 -16.14
C ARG A 345 4.09 -21.16 -15.25
N ILE A 346 4.13 -20.95 -13.93
CA ILE A 346 3.07 -21.41 -13.03
C ILE A 346 1.73 -20.76 -13.41
N LEU A 347 1.74 -19.45 -13.64
CA LEU A 347 0.55 -18.70 -14.02
C LEU A 347 -0.03 -19.15 -15.37
N LYS A 348 0.83 -19.39 -16.37
CA LYS A 348 0.42 -19.93 -17.67
C LYS A 348 -0.24 -21.30 -17.56
N ILE A 349 0.34 -22.20 -16.76
CA ILE A 349 -0.28 -23.50 -16.49
C ILE A 349 -1.67 -23.32 -15.91
N TRP A 350 -1.84 -22.51 -14.86
CA TRP A 350 -3.15 -22.27 -14.25
C TRP A 350 -4.12 -21.56 -15.20
N SER A 351 -3.67 -20.62 -16.00
CA SER A 351 -4.50 -19.96 -17.01
C SER A 351 -5.05 -20.94 -18.03
N GLN A 352 -4.27 -21.96 -18.40
CA GLN A 352 -4.68 -22.98 -19.33
C GLN A 352 -5.63 -24.01 -18.70
N ILE A 353 -5.26 -24.57 -17.52
CA ILE A 353 -6.01 -25.70 -16.94
C ILE A 353 -7.28 -25.29 -16.20
N GLN A 354 -7.43 -24.03 -15.79
CA GLN A 354 -8.61 -23.56 -15.02
C GLN A 354 -9.95 -23.79 -15.71
N VAL A 355 -9.92 -23.88 -17.04
CA VAL A 355 -11.13 -24.09 -17.86
C VAL A 355 -11.53 -25.56 -17.97
N TYR A 356 -10.63 -26.49 -17.66
CA TYR A 356 -10.88 -27.93 -17.79
C TYR A 356 -11.92 -28.40 -16.77
N PRO A 357 -12.85 -29.30 -17.17
CA PRO A 357 -13.93 -29.78 -16.30
C PRO A 357 -13.39 -30.41 -14.99
N LEU A 358 -12.35 -31.22 -15.07
CA LEU A 358 -11.75 -31.88 -13.90
C LEU A 358 -11.08 -30.88 -12.95
N THR A 359 -10.43 -29.83 -13.49
CA THR A 359 -9.87 -28.77 -12.66
C THR A 359 -10.97 -28.02 -11.91
N LYS A 360 -12.07 -27.67 -12.59
CA LYS A 360 -13.23 -27.02 -11.95
C LYS A 360 -13.85 -27.86 -10.83
N LEU A 361 -13.83 -29.18 -11.00
CA LEU A 361 -14.29 -30.11 -9.98
C LEU A 361 -13.32 -30.13 -8.79
N LEU A 362 -12.01 -30.29 -9.04
CA LEU A 362 -10.97 -30.28 -8.01
C LEU A 362 -10.97 -29.00 -7.17
N LEU A 363 -11.21 -27.84 -7.80
CA LEU A 363 -11.32 -26.53 -7.09
C LEU A 363 -12.47 -26.46 -6.08
N LYS A 364 -13.42 -27.40 -6.08
CA LYS A 364 -14.51 -27.49 -5.10
C LYS A 364 -14.17 -28.31 -3.86
N PHE A 365 -13.11 -29.12 -3.92
CA PHE A 365 -12.67 -29.93 -2.78
C PHE A 365 -11.79 -29.13 -1.82
N ASN A 366 -10.51 -29.32 -1.84
CA ASN A 366 -9.62 -28.60 -0.96
C ASN A 366 -8.42 -27.99 -1.72
N GLU A 367 -7.74 -27.03 -1.09
CA GLU A 367 -6.65 -26.28 -1.70
C GLU A 367 -5.36 -27.10 -1.90
N ASN A 368 -5.19 -28.22 -1.18
CA ASN A 368 -3.95 -28.99 -1.20
C ASN A 368 -3.66 -29.65 -2.55
N PHE A 369 -4.69 -30.00 -3.32
CA PHE A 369 -4.50 -30.59 -4.64
C PHE A 369 -3.68 -29.68 -5.57
N LYS A 370 -3.78 -28.38 -5.39
CA LYS A 370 -3.08 -27.37 -6.21
C LYS A 370 -1.58 -27.57 -6.18
N LEU A 371 -1.02 -27.91 -5.02
CA LEU A 371 0.42 -28.15 -4.85
C LEU A 371 0.87 -29.41 -5.62
N PHE A 372 0.11 -30.49 -5.54
CA PHE A 372 0.41 -31.73 -6.26
C PHE A 372 0.29 -31.54 -7.77
N LEU A 373 -0.84 -30.97 -8.20
CA LEU A 373 -1.12 -30.78 -9.62
C LEU A 373 -0.07 -29.90 -10.29
N ILE A 374 0.24 -28.75 -9.71
CA ILE A 374 1.22 -27.83 -10.28
C ILE A 374 2.63 -28.42 -10.28
N SER A 375 3.03 -29.11 -9.21
CA SER A 375 4.35 -29.76 -9.13
C SER A 375 4.56 -30.82 -10.21
N TYR A 376 3.49 -31.53 -10.57
CA TYR A 376 3.50 -32.50 -11.68
C TYR A 376 3.55 -31.76 -13.04
N LEU A 377 2.60 -30.85 -13.29
CA LEU A 377 2.46 -30.18 -14.58
C LEU A 377 3.63 -29.24 -14.90
N PHE A 378 4.31 -28.73 -13.91
CA PHE A 378 5.50 -27.90 -14.12
C PHE A 378 6.65 -28.64 -14.79
N ARG A 379 6.67 -29.98 -14.77
CA ARG A 379 7.65 -30.83 -15.46
C ARG A 379 7.30 -31.11 -16.91
N VAL A 380 6.00 -30.97 -17.26
CA VAL A 380 5.51 -31.19 -18.61
C VAL A 380 5.97 -30.04 -19.50
N PRO A 381 6.60 -30.27 -20.64
CA PRO A 381 6.94 -29.21 -21.59
C PRO A 381 5.72 -28.42 -22.00
N GLU A 382 5.86 -27.11 -22.19
CA GLU A 382 4.72 -26.20 -22.47
C GLU A 382 3.93 -26.64 -23.70
N GLN A 383 4.64 -27.12 -24.75
CA GLN A 383 4.02 -27.58 -25.99
C GLN A 383 3.21 -28.88 -25.84
N GLU A 384 3.51 -29.68 -24.79
CA GLU A 384 2.86 -30.94 -24.50
C GLU A 384 1.70 -30.80 -23.50
N LEU A 385 1.57 -29.61 -22.88
CA LEU A 385 0.50 -29.36 -21.93
C LEU A 385 -0.85 -29.22 -22.65
N SER A 386 -1.74 -30.16 -22.42
CA SER A 386 -3.08 -30.23 -22.98
C SER A 386 -4.05 -30.83 -21.98
N GLU A 387 -5.36 -30.75 -22.26
CA GLU A 387 -6.36 -31.41 -21.42
C GLU A 387 -6.08 -32.93 -21.35
N GLN A 388 -5.73 -33.52 -22.49
CA GLN A 388 -5.43 -34.95 -22.57
C GLN A 388 -4.23 -35.37 -21.73
N SER A 389 -3.13 -34.58 -21.72
CA SER A 389 -1.94 -34.88 -20.92
C SER A 389 -2.15 -34.63 -19.43
N ALA A 390 -3.02 -33.67 -19.06
CA ALA A 390 -3.32 -33.33 -17.67
C ALA A 390 -4.41 -34.22 -17.03
N THR A 391 -5.30 -34.84 -17.82
CA THR A 391 -6.41 -35.69 -17.33
C THR A 391 -5.96 -36.79 -16.39
N PRO A 392 -4.93 -37.64 -16.70
CA PRO A 392 -4.57 -38.77 -15.83
C PRO A 392 -4.19 -38.37 -14.41
N ILE A 393 -3.44 -37.27 -14.24
CA ILE A 393 -3.06 -36.79 -12.90
C ILE A 393 -4.27 -36.20 -12.18
N MET A 394 -5.15 -35.49 -12.88
CA MET A 394 -6.35 -34.91 -12.28
C MET A 394 -7.33 -35.99 -11.80
N GLU A 395 -7.52 -37.05 -12.57
CA GLU A 395 -8.34 -38.22 -12.16
C GLU A 395 -7.73 -38.92 -10.94
N SER A 396 -6.42 -39.09 -10.93
CA SER A 396 -5.70 -39.71 -9.79
C SER A 396 -5.88 -38.88 -8.52
N LEU A 397 -5.80 -37.55 -8.62
CA LEU A 397 -6.03 -36.64 -7.49
C LEU A 397 -7.49 -36.67 -7.04
N LEU A 398 -8.45 -36.71 -7.96
CA LEU A 398 -9.88 -36.83 -7.60
C LEU A 398 -10.17 -38.12 -6.85
N ARG A 399 -9.63 -39.25 -7.29
CA ARG A 399 -9.74 -40.53 -6.60
C ARG A 399 -9.13 -40.47 -5.19
N LEU A 400 -7.96 -39.88 -5.07
CA LEU A 400 -7.28 -39.74 -3.78
C LEU A 400 -8.13 -38.91 -2.80
N PHE A 401 -8.60 -37.74 -3.22
CA PHE A 401 -9.38 -36.87 -2.35
C PHE A 401 -10.79 -37.43 -2.05
N ALA A 402 -11.43 -38.10 -2.99
CA ALA A 402 -12.69 -38.76 -2.75
C ALA A 402 -12.61 -39.95 -1.76
N LEU A 403 -11.39 -40.47 -1.51
CA LEU A 403 -11.17 -41.53 -0.50
C LEU A 403 -10.81 -40.95 0.88
N LEU A 404 -10.45 -39.66 0.96
CA LEU A 404 -10.05 -38.98 2.19
C LEU A 404 -11.19 -38.21 2.84
N GLU A 405 -12.30 -37.95 2.13
CA GLU A 405 -13.56 -37.39 2.63
C GLU A 405 -14.51 -38.49 3.05
#